data_3fd008c7ed0fb689af9b41dff6c4c68f
#
_entry.id   3fd008c7ed0fb689af9b41dff6c4c68f
#
_cell.length_a   1.000
_cell.length_b   1.000
_cell.length_c   1.000
_cell.angle_alpha   90.00
_cell.angle_beta   90.00
_cell.angle_gamma   90.00
#
_symmetry.space_group_name_H-M   'P 1'
#
loop_
_entity.id
_entity.type
_entity.pdbx_description
1 polymer ?
#
loop_
_entity_poly.entity_id
_entity_poly.type
_entity_poly.pdbx_seq_one_letter_code
_entity_poly.pdbx_strand_id
1 'polypeptide(L)'
;MLLEATSLKSFAHSLIYEYLGKTGVKLADFCGDIIGALLILFIGFKIVSYVVKMAHKIFERSIMDTTLQTFLLSFIKIGGKVLVIFMAVTKIGVAASSIVALLGSAGLALGLSLQGSLSNIAGGVILLLLKPFQVGDYIIAVSYTHLTLPT
;
A
#
# COMPACT_ATOMS: atom_id res chain seq x y z
N MET A 1 -19.15 61.89 16.30
CA MET A 1 -20.21 60.99 15.81
C MET A 1 -20.01 60.51 14.35
N LEU A 2 -19.73 61.39 13.39
CA LEU A 2 -19.48 60.96 11.97
C LEU A 2 -18.11 60.26 11.75
N LEU A 3 -17.09 60.61 12.52
CA LEU A 3 -15.74 60.00 12.44
C LEU A 3 -15.71 58.57 13.00
N GLU A 4 -16.53 58.25 14.00
CA GLU A 4 -16.61 56.86 14.53
C GLU A 4 -17.36 55.91 13.60
N ALA A 5 -18.39 56.41 12.91
CA ALA A 5 -19.13 55.60 11.95
C ALA A 5 -18.29 55.21 10.69
N THR A 6 -17.35 56.10 10.30
CA THR A 6 -16.40 55.81 9.19
C THR A 6 -15.33 54.81 9.61
N SER A 7 -14.85 54.91 10.86
CA SER A 7 -13.86 53.97 11.41
C SER A 7 -14.45 52.57 11.59
N LEU A 8 -15.67 52.46 12.08
CA LEU A 8 -16.37 51.16 12.18
C LEU A 8 -16.67 50.52 10.84
N LYS A 9 -17.02 51.30 9.81
CA LYS A 9 -17.21 50.79 8.44
C LYS A 9 -15.94 50.30 7.82
N SER A 10 -14.81 51.01 7.99
CA SER A 10 -13.52 50.59 7.45
C SER A 10 -12.99 49.35 8.16
N PHE A 11 -13.23 49.26 9.48
CA PHE A 11 -12.84 48.06 10.27
C PHE A 11 -13.69 46.84 9.88
N ALA A 12 -15.01 47.01 9.74
CA ALA A 12 -15.90 45.94 9.28
C ALA A 12 -15.53 45.46 7.86
N HIS A 13 -15.18 46.40 6.96
CA HIS A 13 -14.79 46.10 5.60
C HIS A 13 -13.44 45.34 5.55
N SER A 14 -12.47 45.72 6.39
CA SER A 14 -11.19 45.01 6.49
C SER A 14 -11.35 43.60 7.04
N LEU A 15 -12.17 43.40 8.07
CA LEU A 15 -12.48 42.08 8.62
C LEU A 15 -13.22 41.20 7.62
N ILE A 16 -14.20 41.73 6.89
CA ILE A 16 -14.93 41.00 5.87
C ILE A 16 -13.98 40.57 4.73
N TYR A 17 -13.09 41.45 4.26
CA TYR A 17 -12.12 41.13 3.23
C TYR A 17 -11.07 40.12 3.72
N GLU A 18 -10.62 40.23 4.96
CA GLU A 18 -9.65 39.27 5.53
C GLU A 18 -10.27 37.89 5.75
N TYR A 19 -11.52 37.83 6.20
CA TYR A 19 -12.22 36.54 6.39
C TYR A 19 -12.65 35.93 5.05
N LEU A 20 -13.24 36.69 4.12
CA LEU A 20 -13.64 36.17 2.82
C LEU A 20 -12.46 35.82 1.92
N GLY A 21 -11.39 36.60 1.98
CA GLY A 21 -10.15 36.30 1.23
C GLY A 21 -9.49 35.02 1.74
N LYS A 22 -9.32 34.87 3.04
CA LYS A 22 -8.72 33.67 3.63
C LYS A 22 -9.56 32.41 3.47
N THR A 23 -10.88 32.51 3.59
CA THR A 23 -11.81 31.39 3.35
C THR A 23 -11.92 31.04 1.86
N GLY A 24 -11.93 32.03 0.99
CA GLY A 24 -11.96 31.81 -0.45
C GLY A 24 -10.72 31.11 -0.97
N VAL A 25 -9.53 31.50 -0.51
CA VAL A 25 -8.27 30.83 -0.86
C VAL A 25 -8.23 29.41 -0.34
N LYS A 26 -8.62 29.18 0.94
CA LYS A 26 -8.68 27.83 1.50
C LYS A 26 -9.66 26.91 0.78
N LEU A 27 -10.81 27.43 0.33
CA LEU A 27 -11.77 26.68 -0.47
C LEU A 27 -11.20 26.33 -1.85
N ALA A 28 -10.51 27.27 -2.49
CA ALA A 28 -9.86 27.02 -3.78
C ALA A 28 -8.75 25.97 -3.68
N ASP A 29 -7.92 26.06 -2.64
CA ASP A 29 -6.87 25.06 -2.36
C ASP A 29 -7.48 23.68 -2.09
N PHE A 30 -8.52 23.61 -1.28
CA PHE A 30 -9.23 22.35 -0.98
C PHE A 30 -9.88 21.74 -2.23
N CYS A 31 -10.50 22.55 -3.09
CA CYS A 31 -11.01 22.07 -4.38
C CYS A 31 -9.86 21.57 -5.27
N GLY A 32 -8.72 22.25 -5.29
CA GLY A 32 -7.52 21.82 -6.02
C GLY A 32 -6.99 20.47 -5.51
N ASP A 33 -6.96 20.27 -4.20
CA ASP A 33 -6.52 19.01 -3.59
C ASP A 33 -7.48 17.85 -3.89
N ILE A 34 -8.79 18.10 -3.90
CA ILE A 34 -9.79 17.10 -4.31
C ILE A 34 -9.61 16.72 -5.79
N ILE A 35 -9.46 17.71 -6.67
CA ILE A 35 -9.22 17.43 -8.10
C ILE A 35 -7.92 16.64 -8.28
N GLY A 36 -6.86 17.03 -7.57
CA GLY A 36 -5.59 16.30 -7.56
C GLY A 36 -5.73 14.87 -7.07
N ALA A 37 -6.49 14.64 -5.99
CA ALA A 37 -6.75 13.30 -5.48
C ALA A 37 -7.56 12.44 -6.48
N LEU A 38 -8.55 13.01 -7.16
CA LEU A 38 -9.32 12.32 -8.20
C LEU A 38 -8.43 11.95 -9.39
N LEU A 39 -7.52 12.83 -9.80
CA LEU A 39 -6.54 12.53 -10.86
C LEU A 39 -5.61 11.39 -10.44
N ILE A 40 -5.12 11.40 -9.19
CA ILE A 40 -4.29 10.31 -8.64
C ILE A 40 -5.06 8.98 -8.66
N LEU A 41 -6.32 8.96 -8.26
CA LEU A 41 -7.16 7.77 -8.30
C LEU A 41 -7.36 7.26 -9.73
N PHE A 42 -7.69 8.15 -10.65
CA PHE A 42 -7.95 7.79 -12.04
C PHE A 42 -6.70 7.23 -12.74
N ILE A 43 -5.59 7.94 -12.62
CA ILE A 43 -4.31 7.52 -13.22
C ILE A 43 -3.78 6.27 -12.49
N GLY A 44 -3.81 6.27 -11.16
CA GLY A 44 -3.32 5.17 -10.34
C GLY A 44 -4.06 3.86 -10.61
N PHE A 45 -5.39 3.88 -10.72
CA PHE A 45 -6.16 2.67 -11.06
C PHE A 45 -5.87 2.17 -12.48
N LYS A 46 -5.59 3.06 -13.43
CA LYS A 46 -5.13 2.66 -14.76
C LYS A 46 -3.76 1.99 -14.70
N ILE A 47 -2.83 2.55 -13.92
CA ILE A 47 -1.49 1.97 -13.72
C ILE A 47 -1.60 0.59 -13.07
N VAL A 48 -2.37 0.45 -11.99
CA VAL A 48 -2.60 -0.86 -11.34
C VAL A 48 -3.19 -1.86 -12.32
N SER A 49 -4.17 -1.47 -13.11
CA SER A 49 -4.78 -2.35 -14.12
C SER A 49 -3.78 -2.77 -15.20
N TYR A 50 -2.88 -1.87 -15.58
CA TYR A 50 -1.81 -2.19 -16.53
C TYR A 50 -0.80 -3.18 -15.94
N VAL A 51 -0.38 -2.97 -14.69
CA VAL A 51 0.53 -3.87 -13.95
C VAL A 51 -0.09 -5.26 -13.81
N VAL A 52 -1.37 -5.35 -13.44
CA VAL A 52 -2.09 -6.62 -13.34
C VAL A 52 -2.16 -7.34 -14.69
N LYS A 53 -2.44 -6.62 -15.79
CA LYS A 53 -2.44 -7.21 -17.15
C LYS A 53 -1.06 -7.73 -17.54
N MET A 54 -0.01 -6.97 -17.21
CA MET A 54 1.37 -7.39 -17.48
C MET A 54 1.74 -8.64 -16.68
N ALA A 55 1.40 -8.67 -15.38
CA ALA A 55 1.60 -9.84 -14.52
C ALA A 55 0.84 -11.06 -15.03
N HIS A 56 -0.43 -10.89 -15.44
CA HIS A 56 -1.23 -11.97 -16.04
C HIS A 56 -0.54 -12.58 -17.26
N LYS A 57 -0.04 -11.75 -18.17
CA LYS A 57 0.66 -12.22 -19.37
C LYS A 57 1.96 -12.99 -19.06
N ILE A 58 2.63 -12.64 -17.95
CA ILE A 58 3.82 -13.36 -17.48
C ILE A 58 3.41 -14.72 -16.90
N PHE A 59 2.34 -14.74 -16.08
CA PHE A 59 1.87 -15.96 -15.43
C PHE A 59 1.24 -16.96 -16.40
N GLU A 60 0.59 -16.52 -17.48
CA GLU A 60 0.09 -17.40 -18.54
C GLU A 60 1.18 -18.23 -19.22
N ARG A 61 2.42 -17.74 -19.20
CA ARG A 61 3.58 -18.48 -19.76
C ARG A 61 4.26 -19.40 -18.75
N SER A 62 3.83 -19.37 -17.51
CA SER A 62 4.39 -20.17 -16.42
C SER A 62 3.57 -21.46 -16.24
N ILE A 63 4.24 -22.52 -15.80
CA ILE A 63 3.62 -23.83 -15.45
C ILE A 63 2.94 -23.74 -14.06
N MET A 64 2.53 -22.56 -13.62
CA MET A 64 1.88 -22.35 -12.33
C MET A 64 0.40 -22.77 -12.37
N ASP A 65 -0.07 -23.33 -11.27
CA ASP A 65 -1.49 -23.60 -11.07
C ASP A 65 -2.36 -22.35 -11.24
N THR A 66 -3.50 -22.50 -11.90
CA THR A 66 -4.43 -21.39 -12.20
C THR A 66 -4.97 -20.73 -10.94
N THR A 67 -5.14 -21.49 -9.86
CA THR A 67 -5.61 -20.98 -8.56
C THR A 67 -4.58 -20.04 -7.94
N LEU A 68 -3.29 -20.44 -7.97
CA LEU A 68 -2.21 -19.62 -7.46
C LEU A 68 -2.01 -18.35 -8.29
N GLN A 69 -2.13 -18.45 -9.63
CA GLN A 69 -2.08 -17.28 -10.51
C GLN A 69 -3.18 -16.27 -10.16
N THR A 70 -4.42 -16.75 -10.02
CA THR A 70 -5.57 -15.90 -9.69
C THR A 70 -5.41 -15.24 -8.33
N PHE A 71 -4.90 -15.98 -7.35
CA PHE A 71 -4.60 -15.45 -6.01
C PHE A 71 -3.57 -14.32 -6.07
N LEU A 72 -2.43 -14.55 -6.73
CA LEU A 72 -1.36 -13.55 -6.85
C LEU A 72 -1.82 -12.29 -7.60
N LEU A 73 -2.57 -12.45 -8.69
CA LEU A 73 -3.13 -11.32 -9.44
C LEU A 73 -4.13 -10.52 -8.60
N SER A 74 -4.95 -11.20 -7.81
CA SER A 74 -5.89 -10.54 -6.89
C SER A 74 -5.14 -9.79 -5.79
N PHE A 75 -4.09 -10.36 -5.25
CA PHE A 75 -3.24 -9.72 -4.24
C PHE A 75 -2.57 -8.46 -4.78
N ILE A 76 -1.96 -8.51 -5.97
CA ILE A 76 -1.36 -7.36 -6.66
C ILE A 76 -2.41 -6.29 -6.93
N LYS A 77 -3.59 -6.68 -7.41
CA LYS A 77 -4.69 -5.77 -7.74
C LYS A 77 -5.22 -5.05 -6.50
N ILE A 78 -5.49 -5.78 -5.42
CA ILE A 78 -6.03 -5.20 -4.18
C ILE A 78 -4.97 -4.34 -3.51
N GLY A 79 -3.75 -4.86 -3.34
CA GLY A 79 -2.63 -4.12 -2.73
C GLY A 79 -2.31 -2.83 -3.50
N GLY A 80 -2.23 -2.92 -4.83
CA GLY A 80 -2.01 -1.75 -5.68
C GLY A 80 -3.12 -0.69 -5.56
N LYS A 81 -4.39 -1.11 -5.52
CA LYS A 81 -5.52 -0.17 -5.32
C LYS A 81 -5.47 0.50 -3.95
N VAL A 82 -5.15 -0.25 -2.90
CA VAL A 82 -5.01 0.28 -1.53
C VAL A 82 -3.91 1.34 -1.48
N LEU A 83 -2.76 1.10 -2.10
CA LEU A 83 -1.67 2.08 -2.18
C LEU A 83 -2.10 3.36 -2.91
N VAL A 84 -2.80 3.25 -4.04
CA VAL A 84 -3.32 4.40 -4.78
C VAL A 84 -4.31 5.20 -3.96
N ILE A 85 -5.20 4.53 -3.22
CA ILE A 85 -6.14 5.20 -2.31
C ILE A 85 -5.38 5.97 -1.22
N PHE A 86 -4.37 5.40 -0.61
CA PHE A 86 -3.54 6.09 0.38
C PHE A 86 -2.84 7.32 -0.19
N MET A 87 -2.31 7.23 -1.41
CA MET A 87 -1.71 8.39 -2.11
C MET A 87 -2.74 9.49 -2.36
N ALA A 88 -3.97 9.16 -2.71
CA ALA A 88 -5.04 10.13 -2.90
C ALA A 88 -5.47 10.79 -1.58
N VAL A 89 -5.54 10.02 -0.50
CA VAL A 89 -5.92 10.51 0.84
C VAL A 89 -4.86 11.46 1.42
N THR A 90 -3.56 11.21 1.17
CA THR A 90 -2.49 12.15 1.55
C THR A 90 -2.63 13.47 0.80
N LYS A 91 -3.10 13.46 -0.43
CA LYS A 91 -3.30 14.68 -1.21
C LYS A 91 -4.41 15.58 -0.63
N ILE A 92 -5.40 14.99 0.04
CA ILE A 92 -6.51 15.72 0.69
C ILE A 92 -6.11 16.27 2.07
N GLY A 93 -4.88 16.00 2.55
CA GLY A 93 -4.34 16.57 3.78
C GLY A 93 -4.14 15.59 4.95
N VAL A 94 -4.38 14.29 4.74
CA VAL A 94 -4.03 13.29 5.76
C VAL A 94 -2.51 13.15 5.85
N ALA A 95 -1.97 13.22 7.08
CA ALA A 95 -0.54 13.10 7.30
C ALA A 95 0.00 11.76 6.78
N ALA A 96 1.01 11.82 5.91
CA ALA A 96 1.64 10.62 5.35
C ALA A 96 2.21 9.69 6.44
N SER A 97 2.69 10.26 7.56
CA SER A 97 3.18 9.50 8.72
C SER A 97 2.12 8.58 9.32
N SER A 98 0.86 9.02 9.37
CA SER A 98 -0.25 8.20 9.88
C SER A 98 -0.51 7.00 8.97
N ILE A 99 -0.42 7.18 7.66
CA ILE A 99 -0.59 6.10 6.68
C ILE A 99 0.57 5.12 6.74
N VAL A 100 1.80 5.63 6.87
CA VAL A 100 2.99 4.77 7.03
C VAL A 100 2.91 3.97 8.33
N ALA A 101 2.46 4.56 9.43
CA ALA A 101 2.25 3.86 10.69
C ALA A 101 1.19 2.75 10.57
N LEU A 102 0.07 3.03 9.89
CA LEU A 102 -0.98 2.05 9.64
C LEU A 102 -0.47 0.89 8.77
N LEU A 103 0.21 1.19 7.66
CA LEU A 103 0.80 0.18 6.79
C LEU A 103 1.88 -0.64 7.50
N GLY A 104 2.70 0.02 8.31
CA GLY A 104 3.74 -0.63 9.09
C GLY A 104 3.18 -1.62 10.11
N SER A 105 2.14 -1.22 10.86
CA SER A 105 1.48 -2.10 11.83
C SER A 105 0.77 -3.27 11.16
N ALA A 106 0.06 -3.03 10.05
CA ALA A 106 -0.57 -4.08 9.27
C ALA A 106 0.48 -5.04 8.66
N GLY A 107 1.58 -4.50 8.14
CA GLY A 107 2.70 -5.29 7.60
C GLY A 107 3.38 -6.14 8.66
N LEU A 108 3.58 -5.61 9.87
CA LEU A 108 4.12 -6.37 11.00
C LEU A 108 3.18 -7.52 11.40
N ALA A 109 1.88 -7.26 11.51
CA ALA A 109 0.90 -8.30 11.83
C ALA A 109 0.89 -9.42 10.78
N LEU A 110 0.90 -9.08 9.49
CA LEU A 110 0.99 -10.05 8.40
C LEU A 110 2.33 -10.79 8.41
N GLY A 111 3.44 -10.09 8.65
CA GLY A 111 4.78 -10.70 8.74
C GLY A 111 4.87 -11.73 9.85
N LEU A 112 4.35 -11.42 11.04
CA LEU A 112 4.30 -12.35 12.16
C LEU A 112 3.40 -13.56 11.87
N SER A 113 2.24 -13.33 11.21
CA SER A 113 1.33 -14.42 10.82
C SER A 113 1.96 -15.39 9.81
N LEU A 114 2.82 -14.88 8.93
CA LEU A 114 3.48 -15.66 7.87
C LEU A 114 4.89 -16.14 8.25
N GLN A 115 5.37 -15.83 9.45
CA GLN A 115 6.75 -16.10 9.89
C GLN A 115 7.18 -17.55 9.67
N GLY A 116 6.34 -18.53 10.04
CA GLY A 116 6.65 -19.94 9.88
C GLY A 116 6.78 -20.36 8.41
N SER A 117 5.85 -19.91 7.56
CA SER A 117 5.88 -20.19 6.13
C SER A 117 7.10 -19.55 5.45
N LEU A 118 7.44 -18.32 5.83
CA LEU A 118 8.60 -17.61 5.30
C LEU A 118 9.92 -18.30 5.72
N SER A 119 10.00 -18.77 6.94
CA SER A 119 11.15 -19.54 7.46
C SER A 119 11.34 -20.84 6.67
N ASN A 120 10.26 -21.57 6.40
CA ASN A 120 10.33 -22.80 5.59
C ASN A 120 10.77 -22.53 4.14
N ILE A 121 10.27 -21.46 3.52
CA ILE A 121 10.71 -21.04 2.18
C ILE A 121 12.20 -20.69 2.20
N ALA A 122 12.64 -19.90 3.17
CA ALA A 122 14.05 -19.53 3.32
C ALA A 122 14.94 -20.76 3.50
N GLY A 123 14.52 -21.71 4.34
CA GLY A 123 15.21 -22.98 4.51
C GLY A 123 15.32 -23.77 3.19
N GLY A 124 14.23 -23.87 2.44
CA GLY A 124 14.23 -24.52 1.13
C GLY A 124 15.17 -23.85 0.12
N VAL A 125 15.19 -22.51 0.07
CA VAL A 125 16.10 -21.76 -0.78
C VAL A 125 17.57 -22.00 -0.41
N ILE A 126 17.88 -22.00 0.89
CA ILE A 126 19.24 -22.29 1.39
C ILE A 126 19.67 -23.69 0.98
N LEU A 127 18.81 -24.70 1.12
CA LEU A 127 19.10 -26.06 0.67
C LEU A 127 19.38 -26.15 -0.84
N LEU A 128 18.64 -25.41 -1.66
CA LEU A 128 18.84 -25.38 -3.10
C LEU A 128 20.15 -24.67 -3.51
N LEU A 129 20.54 -23.62 -2.78
CA LEU A 129 21.74 -22.84 -3.07
C LEU A 129 23.02 -23.54 -2.57
N LEU A 130 23.03 -23.98 -1.34
CA LEU A 130 24.21 -24.57 -0.69
C LEU A 130 24.38 -26.05 -1.02
N LYS A 131 23.29 -26.76 -1.40
CA LYS A 131 23.28 -28.20 -1.70
C LYS A 131 24.11 -29.01 -0.70
N PRO A 132 23.82 -28.91 0.60
CA PRO A 132 24.61 -29.62 1.65
C PRO A 132 24.50 -31.14 1.49
N PHE A 133 23.50 -31.64 0.78
CA PHE A 133 23.31 -33.04 0.37
C PHE A 133 22.64 -33.10 -1.00
N GLN A 134 22.79 -34.20 -1.69
CA GLN A 134 22.23 -34.44 -3.02
C GLN A 134 21.20 -35.57 -3.01
N VAL A 135 20.45 -35.69 -4.08
CA VAL A 135 19.50 -36.79 -4.26
C VAL A 135 20.26 -38.12 -4.28
N GLY A 136 19.95 -39.01 -3.35
CA GLY A 136 20.63 -40.27 -3.12
C GLY A 136 21.54 -40.33 -1.90
N ASP A 137 21.81 -39.18 -1.25
CA ASP A 137 22.59 -39.15 -0.04
C ASP A 137 21.76 -39.62 1.18
N TYR A 138 22.41 -40.44 2.04
CA TYR A 138 21.82 -40.82 3.32
C TYR A 138 22.07 -39.72 4.32
N ILE A 139 21.00 -39.10 4.86
CA ILE A 139 21.07 -38.02 5.84
C ILE A 139 20.45 -38.46 7.18
N ILE A 140 21.11 -38.10 8.26
CA ILE A 140 20.56 -38.27 9.62
C ILE A 140 20.15 -36.91 10.15
N ALA A 141 18.82 -36.66 10.30
CA ALA A 141 18.29 -35.45 10.89
C ALA A 141 18.17 -35.64 12.40
N VAL A 142 19.08 -35.07 13.19
CA VAL A 142 19.25 -35.27 14.64
C VAL A 142 18.04 -34.78 15.47
N SER A 143 17.12 -34.02 14.88
CA SER A 143 15.96 -33.45 15.58
C SER A 143 14.75 -34.40 15.70
N TYR A 144 14.76 -35.55 15.05
CA TYR A 144 13.66 -36.53 15.10
C TYR A 144 14.18 -37.88 15.55
N THR A 145 13.81 -38.27 16.80
CA THR A 145 14.16 -39.55 17.38
C THR A 145 13.31 -40.74 16.92
N HIS A 146 12.28 -40.50 16.09
CA HIS A 146 11.42 -41.54 15.50
C HIS A 146 10.96 -41.16 14.11
N LEU A 147 11.68 -41.62 13.08
CA LEU A 147 11.20 -41.74 11.71
C LEU A 147 10.88 -43.22 11.45
N THR A 148 9.61 -43.61 11.61
CA THR A 148 9.14 -44.89 11.04
C THR A 148 8.83 -44.64 9.56
N LEU A 149 9.72 -45.12 8.69
CA LEU A 149 9.36 -45.27 7.24
C LEU A 149 8.27 -46.35 7.18
N PRO A 150 7.10 -46.05 6.54
CA PRO A 150 6.18 -47.11 6.16
C PRO A 150 6.85 -47.97 5.09
N THR A 151 7.00 -49.24 5.39
CA THR A 151 7.37 -50.29 4.41
C THR A 151 6.26 -50.46 3.40
#